data_aa196ab56c6bb2e32c5a9219a04c5fc4
#
_entry.id   aa196ab56c6bb2e32c5a9219a04c5fc4
#
_cell.length_a   1.000
_cell.length_b   1.000
_cell.length_c   1.000
_cell.angle_alpha   90.00
_cell.angle_beta   90.00
_cell.angle_gamma   90.00
#
_symmetry.space_group_name_H-M   'P 1'
#
loop_
_entity.id
_entity.type
_entity.pdbx_description
1 polymer ?
#
loop_
_entity_poly.entity_id
_entity_poly.type
_entity_poly.pdbx_seq_one_letter_code
_entity_poly.pdbx_strand_id
1 'polypeptide(L)'
;VAITHGDTNGIGYELIFKTFAEPEMLELCTPIVYGSPKVAAYYRKAMNLPAQFSIIQKAEDAEEGRINLLAAVEEEVKVDMGVPTEESGQAAVKALDRAMTDFRDDLYDVLVTAPINSQNAFIEGFAFKGHKHYIETCLGEGKKGLSILVGDTLRIASVTEKLPLKEVAAQITAEKIVEKATLFQQTIKRDFNISNPRIAVLALNPKNNEDRKSVV
;
A
#
# COMPACT_ATOMS: atom_id res chain seq x y z
N VAL A 1 11.53 -2.20 -6.34
CA VAL A 1 10.15 -2.15 -5.81
C VAL A 1 10.08 -2.97 -4.53
N ALA A 2 9.75 -2.33 -3.39
CA ALA A 2 9.48 -3.02 -2.14
C ALA A 2 8.06 -3.61 -2.12
N ILE A 3 7.90 -4.83 -1.62
CA ILE A 3 6.60 -5.50 -1.52
C ILE A 3 6.49 -6.12 -0.13
N THR A 4 5.52 -5.69 0.69
CA THR A 4 5.28 -6.34 1.98
C THR A 4 4.34 -7.52 1.82
N HIS A 5 4.63 -8.65 2.49
CA HIS A 5 3.88 -9.89 2.30
C HIS A 5 2.44 -9.87 2.83
N GLY A 6 2.06 -8.85 3.64
CA GLY A 6 0.72 -8.75 4.22
C GLY A 6 0.47 -9.75 5.36
N ASP A 7 -0.80 -10.12 5.56
CA ASP A 7 -1.17 -11.14 6.54
C ASP A 7 -0.66 -12.52 6.10
N THR A 8 0.13 -13.18 6.95
CA THR A 8 0.73 -14.50 6.63
C THR A 8 -0.29 -15.61 6.49
N ASN A 9 -1.50 -15.45 6.99
CA ASN A 9 -2.61 -16.38 6.82
C ASN A 9 -3.55 -16.02 5.64
N GLY A 10 -3.21 -14.92 4.93
CA GLY A 10 -3.98 -14.40 3.80
C GLY A 10 -3.43 -14.82 2.44
N ILE A 11 -3.77 -14.04 1.42
CA ILE A 11 -3.44 -14.34 0.02
C ILE A 11 -2.16 -13.67 -0.47
N GLY A 12 -1.41 -12.95 0.39
CA GLY A 12 -0.29 -12.09 -0.02
C GLY A 12 0.79 -12.83 -0.78
N TYR A 13 1.31 -13.93 -0.25
CA TYR A 13 2.34 -14.72 -0.93
C TYR A 13 1.83 -15.36 -2.24
N GLU A 14 0.57 -15.79 -2.26
CA GLU A 14 -0.03 -16.31 -3.49
C GLU A 14 -0.03 -15.27 -4.60
N LEU A 15 -0.48 -14.05 -4.29
CA LEU A 15 -0.49 -12.93 -5.24
C LEU A 15 0.92 -12.59 -5.72
N ILE A 16 1.88 -12.47 -4.80
CA ILE A 16 3.27 -12.16 -5.13
C ILE A 16 3.85 -13.22 -6.07
N PHE A 17 3.75 -14.48 -5.72
CA PHE A 17 4.34 -15.56 -6.52
C PHE A 17 3.66 -15.75 -7.87
N LYS A 18 2.33 -15.59 -7.95
CA LYS A 18 1.62 -15.63 -9.24
C LYS A 18 1.98 -14.45 -10.13
N THR A 19 2.14 -13.24 -9.57
CA THR A 19 2.53 -12.05 -10.34
C THR A 19 3.91 -12.23 -10.96
N PHE A 20 4.89 -12.69 -10.19
CA PHE A 20 6.27 -12.84 -10.65
C PHE A 20 6.58 -14.24 -11.23
N ALA A 21 5.55 -15.09 -11.40
CA ALA A 21 5.67 -16.27 -12.27
C ALA A 21 5.77 -15.90 -13.75
N GLU A 22 5.26 -14.72 -14.12
CA GLU A 22 5.39 -14.15 -15.46
C GLU A 22 6.76 -13.48 -15.59
N PRO A 23 7.67 -13.98 -16.46
CA PRO A 23 9.04 -13.46 -16.60
C PRO A 23 9.11 -11.96 -16.89
N GLU A 24 8.15 -11.45 -17.66
CA GLU A 24 8.06 -10.05 -18.06
C GLU A 24 7.95 -9.11 -16.85
N MET A 25 7.40 -9.57 -15.73
CA MET A 25 7.32 -8.77 -14.51
C MET A 25 8.70 -8.51 -13.89
N LEU A 26 9.65 -9.43 -14.05
CA LEU A 26 11.02 -9.28 -13.58
C LEU A 26 11.87 -8.39 -14.51
N GLU A 27 11.43 -8.18 -15.75
CA GLU A 27 12.04 -7.20 -16.66
C GLU A 27 11.59 -5.77 -16.33
N LEU A 28 10.36 -5.61 -15.79
CA LEU A 28 9.80 -4.31 -15.44
C LEU A 28 10.36 -3.73 -14.13
N CYS A 29 10.72 -4.59 -13.17
CA CYS A 29 11.21 -4.15 -11.88
C CYS A 29 12.00 -5.24 -11.16
N THR A 30 12.83 -4.81 -10.20
CA THR A 30 13.50 -5.69 -9.22
C THR A 30 12.63 -5.74 -7.96
N PRO A 31 11.88 -6.83 -7.69
CA PRO A 31 11.07 -6.96 -6.50
C PRO A 31 11.91 -7.33 -5.27
N ILE A 32 11.68 -6.62 -4.16
CA ILE A 32 12.21 -6.95 -2.84
C ILE A 32 11.01 -7.24 -1.93
N VAL A 33 10.77 -8.50 -1.65
CA VAL A 33 9.65 -8.95 -0.80
C VAL A 33 10.08 -8.95 0.65
N TYR A 34 9.51 -8.07 1.44
CA TYR A 34 9.70 -8.01 2.89
C TYR A 34 8.79 -9.03 3.55
N GLY A 35 9.38 -10.07 4.14
CA GLY A 35 8.56 -11.13 4.70
C GLY A 35 9.33 -12.22 5.45
N SER A 36 8.69 -13.38 5.61
CA SER A 36 9.27 -14.56 6.25
C SER A 36 9.66 -15.61 5.20
N PRO A 37 10.95 -15.99 5.11
CA PRO A 37 11.39 -17.05 4.22
C PRO A 37 10.72 -18.41 4.48
N LYS A 38 10.41 -18.70 5.75
CA LYS A 38 9.74 -19.95 6.14
C LYS A 38 8.30 -19.99 5.63
N VAL A 39 7.56 -18.87 5.81
CA VAL A 39 6.18 -18.74 5.31
C VAL A 39 6.15 -18.75 3.79
N ALA A 40 7.07 -18.07 3.13
CA ALA A 40 7.21 -18.09 1.68
C ALA A 40 7.42 -19.51 1.12
N ALA A 41 8.34 -20.25 1.74
CA ALA A 41 8.60 -21.64 1.37
C ALA A 41 7.37 -22.53 1.58
N TYR A 42 6.63 -22.32 2.67
CA TYR A 42 5.38 -23.03 2.94
C TYR A 42 4.35 -22.78 1.83
N TYR A 43 4.07 -21.50 1.48
CA TYR A 43 3.09 -21.17 0.43
C TYR A 43 3.50 -21.72 -0.93
N ARG A 44 4.78 -21.56 -1.30
CA ARG A 44 5.29 -22.13 -2.55
C ARG A 44 5.01 -23.64 -2.65
N LYS A 45 5.26 -24.39 -1.57
CA LYS A 45 5.04 -25.83 -1.51
C LYS A 45 3.56 -26.19 -1.46
N ALA A 46 2.79 -25.56 -0.59
CA ALA A 46 1.38 -25.86 -0.37
C ALA A 46 0.52 -25.62 -1.61
N MET A 47 0.86 -24.58 -2.39
CA MET A 47 0.13 -24.19 -3.60
C MET A 47 0.80 -24.65 -4.89
N ASN A 48 1.89 -25.43 -4.79
CA ASN A 48 2.66 -25.93 -5.94
C ASN A 48 3.01 -24.83 -6.94
N LEU A 49 3.47 -23.68 -6.45
CA LEU A 49 3.82 -22.52 -7.27
C LEU A 49 5.25 -22.64 -7.81
N PRO A 50 5.49 -22.32 -9.10
CA PRO A 50 6.80 -22.44 -9.73
C PRO A 50 7.80 -21.35 -9.30
N ALA A 51 7.41 -20.47 -8.38
CA ALA A 51 8.19 -19.34 -7.98
C ALA A 51 9.55 -19.73 -7.34
N GLN A 52 10.61 -19.08 -7.80
CA GLN A 52 11.93 -19.13 -7.19
C GLN A 52 12.24 -17.77 -6.59
N PHE A 53 12.81 -17.78 -5.37
CA PHE A 53 13.24 -16.56 -4.71
C PHE A 53 14.61 -16.73 -4.06
N SER A 54 15.37 -15.66 -4.03
CA SER A 54 16.66 -15.57 -3.33
C SER A 54 16.42 -14.92 -1.97
N ILE A 55 16.93 -15.53 -0.90
CA ILE A 55 16.83 -14.96 0.44
C ILE A 55 17.97 -13.95 0.61
N ILE A 56 17.63 -12.73 0.97
CA ILE A 56 18.57 -11.64 1.24
C ILE A 56 18.38 -11.10 2.66
N GLN A 57 19.40 -10.48 3.22
CA GLN A 57 19.36 -9.87 4.55
C GLN A 57 19.22 -8.35 4.51
N LYS A 58 19.64 -7.73 3.41
CA LYS A 58 19.61 -6.29 3.18
C LYS A 58 19.03 -5.99 1.80
N ALA A 59 18.38 -4.82 1.66
CA ALA A 59 17.81 -4.41 0.39
C ALA A 59 18.86 -4.18 -0.70
N GLU A 60 20.07 -3.77 -0.33
CA GLU A 60 21.21 -3.57 -1.24
C GLU A 60 21.72 -4.86 -1.89
N ASP A 61 21.42 -6.02 -1.28
CA ASP A 61 21.80 -7.33 -1.83
C ASP A 61 20.83 -7.81 -2.93
N ALA A 62 19.83 -6.98 -3.31
CA ALA A 62 18.84 -7.36 -4.30
C ALA A 62 19.45 -7.50 -5.70
N GLU A 63 19.17 -8.62 -6.36
CA GLU A 63 19.61 -8.94 -7.71
C GLU A 63 18.46 -8.78 -8.71
N GLU A 64 18.76 -8.22 -9.87
CA GLU A 64 17.83 -8.09 -10.98
C GLU A 64 17.40 -9.47 -11.55
N GLY A 65 16.26 -9.51 -12.19
CA GLY A 65 15.76 -10.71 -12.86
C GLY A 65 15.28 -11.84 -11.94
N ARG A 66 15.13 -11.58 -10.63
CA ARG A 66 14.63 -12.55 -9.65
C ARG A 66 13.81 -11.92 -8.53
N ILE A 67 13.03 -12.75 -7.85
CA ILE A 67 12.35 -12.34 -6.62
C ILE A 67 13.37 -12.35 -5.48
N ASN A 68 13.61 -11.21 -4.87
CA ASN A 68 14.45 -11.08 -3.68
C ASN A 68 13.55 -11.12 -2.44
N LEU A 69 13.74 -12.06 -1.55
CA LEU A 69 12.98 -12.20 -0.31
C LEU A 69 13.84 -11.74 0.85
N LEU A 70 13.57 -10.54 1.34
CA LEU A 70 14.25 -9.98 2.50
C LEU A 70 13.64 -10.57 3.79
N ALA A 71 14.49 -11.15 4.62
CA ALA A 71 14.10 -11.77 5.89
C ALA A 71 13.74 -10.69 6.93
N ALA A 72 12.56 -10.10 6.78
CA ALA A 72 12.03 -9.09 7.70
C ALA A 72 11.37 -9.70 8.95
N VAL A 73 10.99 -10.99 8.88
CA VAL A 73 10.39 -11.76 9.97
C VAL A 73 11.19 -13.05 10.13
N GLU A 74 12.02 -13.09 11.15
CA GLU A 74 12.92 -14.22 11.43
C GLU A 74 12.26 -15.28 12.31
N GLU A 75 11.29 -14.87 13.13
CA GLU A 75 10.59 -15.76 14.04
C GLU A 75 9.78 -16.80 13.25
N GLU A 76 9.50 -17.90 13.92
CA GLU A 76 8.61 -18.92 13.38
C GLU A 76 7.16 -18.42 13.48
N VAL A 77 6.51 -18.27 12.34
CA VAL A 77 5.09 -17.89 12.26
C VAL A 77 4.32 -19.10 11.80
N LYS A 78 3.39 -19.55 12.63
CA LYS A 78 2.47 -20.63 12.25
C LYS A 78 1.51 -20.12 11.18
N VAL A 79 1.43 -20.86 10.06
CA VAL A 79 0.47 -20.55 9.00
C VAL A 79 -0.82 -21.34 9.24
N ASP A 80 -1.92 -20.60 9.37
CA ASP A 80 -3.28 -21.13 9.48
C ASP A 80 -4.17 -20.38 8.47
N MET A 81 -4.21 -20.90 7.24
CA MET A 81 -4.81 -20.20 6.09
C MET A 81 -6.25 -19.79 6.35
N GLY A 82 -6.56 -18.53 6.12
CA GLY A 82 -7.92 -17.97 6.27
C GLY A 82 -8.33 -17.68 7.72
N VAL A 83 -7.46 -17.95 8.70
CA VAL A 83 -7.73 -17.69 10.13
C VAL A 83 -6.92 -16.48 10.60
N PRO A 84 -7.57 -15.40 11.05
CA PRO A 84 -6.85 -14.26 11.60
C PRO A 84 -6.23 -14.64 12.96
N THR A 85 -4.90 -14.57 13.05
CA THR A 85 -4.15 -14.79 14.30
C THR A 85 -3.36 -13.54 14.66
N GLU A 86 -3.04 -13.38 15.93
CA GLU A 86 -2.21 -12.27 16.38
C GLU A 86 -0.80 -12.35 15.76
N GLU A 87 -0.24 -13.56 15.68
CA GLU A 87 1.08 -13.80 15.09
C GLU A 87 1.13 -13.36 13.62
N SER A 88 0.09 -13.69 12.83
CA SER A 88 0.02 -13.31 11.42
C SER A 88 -0.10 -11.79 11.23
N GLY A 89 -0.84 -11.13 12.11
CA GLY A 89 -0.96 -9.67 12.11
C GLY A 89 0.34 -8.98 12.51
N GLN A 90 1.02 -9.47 13.53
CA GLN A 90 2.32 -8.94 13.97
C GLN A 90 3.40 -9.13 12.90
N ALA A 91 3.42 -10.28 12.22
CA ALA A 91 4.34 -10.53 11.11
C ALA A 91 4.12 -9.53 9.96
N ALA A 92 2.85 -9.23 9.63
CA ALA A 92 2.52 -8.23 8.62
C ALA A 92 3.01 -6.83 8.98
N VAL A 93 2.86 -6.44 10.25
CA VAL A 93 3.35 -5.14 10.75
C VAL A 93 4.88 -5.08 10.74
N LYS A 94 5.58 -6.12 11.19
CA LYS A 94 7.06 -6.17 11.16
C LYS A 94 7.62 -6.01 9.74
N ALA A 95 7.00 -6.68 8.76
CA ALA A 95 7.39 -6.55 7.37
C ALA A 95 7.19 -5.12 6.85
N LEU A 96 6.08 -4.48 7.23
CA LEU A 96 5.79 -3.10 6.85
C LEU A 96 6.74 -2.12 7.55
N ASP A 97 7.05 -2.32 8.84
CA ASP A 97 7.99 -1.49 9.60
C ASP A 97 9.40 -1.54 9.02
N ARG A 98 9.88 -2.75 8.69
CA ARG A 98 11.17 -2.91 8.03
C ARG A 98 11.20 -2.22 6.66
N ALA A 99 10.15 -2.35 5.85
CA ALA A 99 10.06 -1.65 4.58
C ALA A 99 10.08 -0.13 4.78
N MET A 100 9.37 0.41 5.78
CA MET A 100 9.41 1.85 6.07
C MET A 100 10.76 2.34 6.58
N THR A 101 11.52 1.50 7.26
CA THR A 101 12.91 1.80 7.65
C THR A 101 13.79 1.92 6.42
N ASP A 102 13.76 0.94 5.55
CA ASP A 102 14.54 0.92 4.31
C ASP A 102 14.12 2.05 3.34
N PHE A 103 12.84 2.50 3.39
CA PHE A 103 12.39 3.68 2.65
C PHE A 103 13.05 4.97 3.13
N ARG A 104 13.26 5.15 4.44
CA ARG A 104 13.95 6.33 4.97
C ARG A 104 15.41 6.38 4.55
N ASP A 105 15.99 5.21 4.31
CA ASP A 105 17.37 5.05 3.84
C ASP A 105 17.47 5.07 2.30
N ASP A 106 16.37 5.40 1.60
CA ASP A 106 16.26 5.55 0.13
C ASP A 106 16.65 4.29 -0.66
N LEU A 107 16.34 3.10 -0.10
CA LEU A 107 16.73 1.81 -0.67
C LEU A 107 15.75 1.26 -1.73
N TYR A 108 14.63 1.93 -1.96
CA TYR A 108 13.68 1.58 -3.01
C TYR A 108 12.79 2.75 -3.40
N ASP A 109 12.20 2.72 -4.60
CA ASP A 109 11.41 3.81 -5.18
C ASP A 109 9.93 3.73 -4.87
N VAL A 110 9.38 2.51 -4.82
CA VAL A 110 7.94 2.25 -4.72
C VAL A 110 7.65 1.15 -3.72
N LEU A 111 6.65 1.36 -2.88
CA LEU A 111 6.12 0.36 -1.94
C LEU A 111 4.77 -0.18 -2.43
N VAL A 112 4.70 -1.49 -2.60
CA VAL A 112 3.47 -2.25 -2.83
C VAL A 112 3.13 -3.03 -1.55
N THR A 113 1.91 -2.90 -1.06
CA THR A 113 1.49 -3.60 0.15
C THR A 113 0.50 -4.71 -0.17
N ALA A 114 0.81 -5.95 0.20
CA ALA A 114 -0.17 -7.03 0.17
C ALA A 114 -1.24 -6.83 1.27
N PRO A 115 -2.41 -7.48 1.14
CA PRO A 115 -3.51 -7.28 2.07
C PRO A 115 -3.17 -7.60 3.52
N ILE A 116 -3.57 -6.71 4.44
CA ILE A 116 -3.49 -6.88 5.89
C ILE A 116 -4.91 -6.92 6.47
N ASN A 117 -5.12 -7.79 7.44
CA ASN A 117 -6.32 -7.74 8.27
C ASN A 117 -6.10 -6.76 9.43
N SER A 118 -6.81 -5.62 9.41
CA SER A 118 -6.66 -4.58 10.43
C SER A 118 -7.17 -5.00 11.83
N GLN A 119 -7.87 -6.13 11.95
CA GLN A 119 -8.38 -6.62 13.23
C GLN A 119 -7.30 -7.35 14.05
N ASN A 120 -6.32 -7.98 13.38
CA ASN A 120 -5.21 -8.68 14.01
C ASN A 120 -3.85 -7.96 13.87
N ALA A 121 -3.78 -6.90 13.08
CA ALA A 121 -2.61 -6.05 12.97
C ALA A 121 -2.55 -5.09 14.17
N PHE A 122 -1.83 -5.47 15.21
CA PHE A 122 -1.69 -4.70 16.46
C PHE A 122 -0.27 -4.15 16.61
N ILE A 123 -0.19 -2.90 17.05
CA ILE A 123 1.04 -2.25 17.46
C ILE A 123 0.79 -1.63 18.83
N GLU A 124 1.60 -1.94 19.81
CA GLU A 124 1.46 -1.39 21.16
C GLU A 124 1.52 0.14 21.13
N GLY A 125 0.52 0.78 21.73
CA GLY A 125 0.39 2.24 21.74
C GLY A 125 -0.06 2.89 20.45
N PHE A 126 -0.37 2.10 19.38
CA PHE A 126 -0.79 2.61 18.09
C PHE A 126 -2.00 1.86 17.52
N ALA A 127 -3.08 2.58 17.24
CA ALA A 127 -4.25 1.99 16.57
C ALA A 127 -4.01 1.89 15.07
N PHE A 128 -3.73 0.69 14.56
CA PHE A 128 -3.57 0.45 13.13
C PHE A 128 -4.89 0.63 12.38
N LYS A 129 -5.01 1.71 11.61
CA LYS A 129 -6.20 2.04 10.81
C LYS A 129 -6.02 1.73 9.31
N GLY A 130 -5.05 0.91 8.97
CA GLY A 130 -4.67 0.54 7.61
C GLY A 130 -3.35 1.15 7.14
N HIS A 131 -2.86 0.68 6.00
CA HIS A 131 -1.55 1.04 5.44
C HIS A 131 -1.32 2.54 5.32
N LYS A 132 -2.27 3.29 4.72
CA LYS A 132 -2.15 4.74 4.56
C LYS A 132 -1.85 5.45 5.88
N HIS A 133 -2.64 5.17 6.92
CA HIS A 133 -2.47 5.78 8.23
C HIS A 133 -1.11 5.44 8.85
N TYR A 134 -0.66 4.19 8.71
CA TYR A 134 0.64 3.76 9.20
C TYR A 134 1.78 4.47 8.46
N ILE A 135 1.74 4.49 7.13
CA ILE A 135 2.75 5.14 6.29
C ILE A 135 2.83 6.65 6.61
N GLU A 136 1.68 7.35 6.70
CA GLU A 136 1.62 8.77 7.07
C GLU A 136 2.29 9.03 8.43
N THR A 137 2.04 8.14 9.40
CA THR A 137 2.65 8.24 10.73
C THR A 137 4.16 8.02 10.68
N CYS A 138 4.62 7.03 9.90
CA CYS A 138 6.04 6.74 9.74
C CYS A 138 6.80 7.84 9.00
N LEU A 139 6.16 8.51 8.03
CA LEU A 139 6.79 9.60 7.27
C LEU A 139 6.89 10.90 8.06
N GLY A 140 6.20 11.00 9.20
CA GLY A 140 6.32 12.10 10.14
C GLY A 140 5.53 13.35 9.79
N GLU A 141 5.84 14.42 10.48
CA GLU A 141 5.10 15.65 10.67
C GLU A 141 4.40 16.20 9.42
N GLY A 142 3.06 16.24 9.48
CA GLY A 142 2.22 16.98 8.53
C GLY A 142 2.12 16.38 7.13
N LYS A 143 2.84 15.30 6.83
CA LYS A 143 2.74 14.62 5.54
C LYS A 143 1.43 13.82 5.48
N LYS A 144 0.58 14.18 4.53
CA LYS A 144 -0.70 13.51 4.28
C LYS A 144 -0.69 12.91 2.88
N GLY A 145 -1.08 11.65 2.80
CA GLY A 145 -1.25 10.96 1.54
C GLY A 145 -2.55 11.35 0.83
N LEU A 146 -2.56 11.26 -0.48
CA LEU A 146 -3.75 11.35 -1.31
C LEU A 146 -4.02 9.98 -1.89
N SER A 147 -5.18 9.39 -1.57
CA SER A 147 -5.61 8.15 -2.24
C SER A 147 -6.10 8.46 -3.63
N ILE A 148 -5.53 7.77 -4.62
CA ILE A 148 -5.90 7.91 -6.03
C ILE A 148 -6.33 6.54 -6.54
N LEU A 149 -7.55 6.46 -7.06
CA LEU A 149 -8.00 5.30 -7.83
C LEU A 149 -7.51 5.48 -9.27
N VAL A 150 -6.77 4.51 -9.75
CA VAL A 150 -6.14 4.55 -11.07
C VAL A 150 -6.80 3.52 -11.98
N GLY A 151 -7.37 3.99 -13.08
CA GLY A 151 -7.81 3.17 -14.21
C GLY A 151 -7.03 3.54 -15.46
N ASP A 152 -7.26 2.83 -16.55
CA ASP A 152 -6.52 3.02 -17.80
C ASP A 152 -6.59 4.46 -18.32
N THR A 153 -7.77 5.06 -18.28
CA THR A 153 -8.03 6.40 -18.82
C THR A 153 -8.41 7.44 -17.78
N LEU A 154 -8.72 7.02 -16.56
CA LEU A 154 -9.26 7.88 -15.51
C LEU A 154 -8.52 7.71 -14.19
N ARG A 155 -8.25 8.83 -13.49
CA ARG A 155 -7.73 8.88 -12.13
C ARG A 155 -8.72 9.65 -11.29
N ILE A 156 -9.06 9.11 -10.11
CA ILE A 156 -10.04 9.70 -9.21
C ILE A 156 -9.42 9.88 -7.84
N ALA A 157 -9.54 11.07 -7.27
CA ALA A 157 -9.17 11.36 -5.89
C ALA A 157 -10.38 11.91 -5.14
N SER A 158 -10.48 11.61 -3.85
CA SER A 158 -11.55 12.11 -2.99
C SER A 158 -11.08 13.26 -2.11
N VAL A 159 -11.94 14.27 -1.93
CA VAL A 159 -11.69 15.38 -1.01
C VAL A 159 -11.78 14.90 0.45
N THR A 160 -12.70 13.97 0.72
CA THR A 160 -12.90 13.37 2.05
C THR A 160 -12.79 11.84 1.97
N GLU A 161 -12.22 11.22 3.00
CA GLU A 161 -12.01 9.78 3.07
C GLU A 161 -12.34 9.26 4.47
N LYS A 162 -12.97 8.08 4.57
CA LYS A 162 -13.21 7.34 5.83
C LYS A 162 -13.87 8.18 6.94
N LEU A 163 -14.86 8.99 6.58
CA LEU A 163 -15.65 9.78 7.51
C LEU A 163 -17.08 9.24 7.61
N PRO A 164 -17.73 9.36 8.78
CA PRO A 164 -19.16 9.17 8.90
C PRO A 164 -19.90 10.10 7.93
N LEU A 165 -20.94 9.59 7.25
CA LEU A 165 -21.66 10.36 6.22
C LEU A 165 -22.15 11.72 6.72
N LYS A 166 -22.62 11.80 7.98
CA LYS A 166 -23.08 13.04 8.63
C LYS A 166 -22.00 14.13 8.75
N GLU A 167 -20.73 13.75 8.68
CA GLU A 167 -19.59 14.68 8.84
C GLU A 167 -19.02 15.16 7.51
N VAL A 168 -19.39 14.51 6.39
CA VAL A 168 -18.81 14.79 5.06
C VAL A 168 -19.02 16.24 4.67
N ALA A 169 -20.25 16.76 4.74
CA ALA A 169 -20.56 18.13 4.31
C ALA A 169 -19.75 19.20 5.07
N ALA A 170 -19.59 19.01 6.38
CA ALA A 170 -18.83 19.93 7.23
C ALA A 170 -17.29 19.89 6.95
N GLN A 171 -16.82 18.82 6.33
CA GLN A 171 -15.40 18.63 5.99
C GLN A 171 -15.05 19.11 4.58
N ILE A 172 -16.02 19.50 3.78
CA ILE A 172 -15.78 20.05 2.43
C ILE A 172 -15.68 21.57 2.52
N THR A 173 -14.45 22.07 2.48
CA THR A 173 -14.16 23.51 2.46
C THR A 173 -13.38 23.87 1.20
N ALA A 174 -13.38 25.14 0.82
CA ALA A 174 -12.66 25.62 -0.35
C ALA A 174 -11.15 25.34 -0.22
N GLU A 175 -10.59 25.57 0.97
CA GLU A 175 -9.16 25.32 1.27
C GLU A 175 -8.81 23.84 1.06
N LYS A 176 -9.65 22.94 1.56
CA LYS A 176 -9.42 21.50 1.44
C LYS A 176 -9.54 20.99 0.00
N ILE A 177 -10.48 21.55 -0.76
CA ILE A 177 -10.60 21.26 -2.20
C ILE A 177 -9.34 21.71 -2.94
N VAL A 178 -8.86 22.94 -2.69
CA VAL A 178 -7.65 23.48 -3.31
C VAL A 178 -6.42 22.68 -2.92
N GLU A 179 -6.24 22.35 -1.63
CA GLU A 179 -5.15 21.50 -1.14
C GLU A 179 -5.10 20.17 -1.88
N LYS A 180 -6.25 19.46 -1.93
CA LYS A 180 -6.34 18.14 -2.58
C LYS A 180 -6.16 18.22 -4.10
N ALA A 181 -6.73 19.24 -4.75
CA ALA A 181 -6.57 19.44 -6.19
C ALA A 181 -5.10 19.76 -6.55
N THR A 182 -4.42 20.57 -5.74
CA THR A 182 -3.01 20.90 -5.95
C THR A 182 -2.12 19.67 -5.78
N LEU A 183 -2.32 18.90 -4.71
CA LEU A 183 -1.59 17.66 -4.48
C LEU A 183 -1.85 16.64 -5.60
N PHE A 184 -3.10 16.51 -6.04
CA PHE A 184 -3.47 15.64 -7.16
C PHE A 184 -2.78 16.07 -8.46
N GLN A 185 -2.79 17.36 -8.77
CA GLN A 185 -2.11 17.90 -9.97
C GLN A 185 -0.60 17.60 -9.94
N GLN A 186 0.05 17.81 -8.80
CA GLN A 186 1.48 17.55 -8.63
C GLN A 186 1.80 16.06 -8.83
N THR A 187 1.00 15.18 -8.23
CA THR A 187 1.15 13.73 -8.37
C THR A 187 0.96 13.28 -9.81
N ILE A 188 -0.09 13.76 -10.50
CA ILE A 188 -0.33 13.42 -11.91
C ILE A 188 0.82 13.87 -12.81
N LYS A 189 1.42 15.02 -12.54
CA LYS A 189 2.58 15.49 -13.31
C LYS A 189 3.83 14.66 -13.04
N ARG A 190 4.13 14.41 -11.77
CA ARG A 190 5.37 13.74 -11.35
C ARG A 190 5.33 12.24 -11.59
N ASP A 191 4.28 11.57 -11.11
CA ASP A 191 4.24 10.11 -11.02
C ASP A 191 3.60 9.47 -12.27
N PHE A 192 2.75 10.21 -12.98
CA PHE A 192 2.12 9.74 -14.23
C PHE A 192 2.68 10.41 -15.49
N ASN A 193 3.65 11.31 -15.32
CA ASN A 193 4.31 12.02 -16.43
C ASN A 193 3.34 12.74 -17.40
N ILE A 194 2.23 13.28 -16.85
CA ILE A 194 1.24 14.04 -17.62
C ILE A 194 1.46 15.53 -17.41
N SER A 195 2.05 16.23 -18.38
CA SER A 195 2.49 17.63 -18.25
C SER A 195 1.34 18.60 -18.00
N ASN A 196 0.19 18.42 -18.67
CA ASN A 196 -0.98 19.31 -18.62
C ASN A 196 -2.24 18.53 -18.20
N PRO A 197 -2.37 18.11 -16.93
CA PRO A 197 -3.53 17.37 -16.48
C PRO A 197 -4.78 18.25 -16.48
N ARG A 198 -5.88 17.71 -17.00
CA ARG A 198 -7.21 18.31 -16.88
C ARG A 198 -7.91 17.73 -15.67
N ILE A 199 -8.20 18.55 -14.67
CA ILE A 199 -8.86 18.15 -13.42
C ILE A 199 -10.28 18.71 -13.43
N ALA A 200 -11.27 17.85 -13.27
CA ALA A 200 -12.65 18.20 -13.04
C ALA A 200 -13.00 17.98 -11.56
N VAL A 201 -13.63 18.98 -10.96
CA VAL A 201 -14.19 18.87 -9.61
C VAL A 201 -15.68 18.64 -9.74
N LEU A 202 -16.15 17.50 -9.23
CA LEU A 202 -17.57 17.15 -9.29
C LEU A 202 -18.35 17.88 -8.19
N ALA A 203 -19.61 18.20 -8.49
CA ALA A 203 -20.53 18.75 -7.50
C ALA A 203 -20.79 17.76 -6.37
N LEU A 204 -21.02 18.28 -5.17
CA LEU A 204 -21.39 17.48 -4.00
C LEU A 204 -22.77 16.81 -4.19
N ASN A 205 -23.70 17.51 -4.79
CA ASN A 205 -25.05 17.02 -5.07
C ASN A 205 -25.23 16.66 -6.55
N PRO A 206 -26.04 15.64 -6.89
CA PRO A 206 -26.28 15.22 -8.28
C PRO A 206 -26.82 16.34 -9.17
N LYS A 207 -27.60 17.26 -8.59
CA LYS A 207 -28.16 18.44 -9.26
C LYS A 207 -27.61 19.72 -8.64
N ASN A 208 -26.62 20.29 -9.27
CA ASN A 208 -25.85 21.43 -8.75
C ASN A 208 -26.65 22.74 -8.64
N ASN A 209 -27.82 22.85 -9.27
CA ASN A 209 -28.61 24.10 -9.39
C ASN A 209 -29.86 24.17 -8.51
N GLU A 210 -30.21 23.15 -7.76
CA GLU A 210 -31.50 23.12 -7.02
C GLU A 210 -31.39 23.69 -5.61
N ASP A 211 -30.22 23.82 -5.03
CA ASP A 211 -30.06 24.41 -3.71
C ASP A 211 -28.96 25.51 -3.69
N ARG A 212 -29.40 26.73 -4.06
CA ARG A 212 -28.56 27.93 -3.94
C ARG A 212 -28.19 28.29 -2.49
N LYS A 213 -28.75 27.57 -1.50
CA LYS A 213 -28.46 27.80 -0.07
C LYS A 213 -27.36 26.94 0.47
N SER A 214 -26.91 25.90 -0.26
CA SER A 214 -25.80 25.03 0.13
C SER A 214 -24.44 25.45 -0.44
N VAL A 215 -24.37 26.57 -1.15
CA VAL A 215 -23.12 27.18 -1.63
C VAL A 215 -22.87 28.38 -0.75
N VAL A 216 -22.21 28.20 0.37
CA VAL A 216 -21.51 29.23 1.16
C VAL A 216 -20.08 28.81 1.32
#